data_e789b7c4f4eb36b4337b9988a260eb2f
#
_entry.id   e789b7c4f4eb36b4337b9988a260eb2f
#
_cell.length_a   1.000
_cell.length_b   1.000
_cell.length_c   1.000
_cell.angle_alpha   90.00
_cell.angle_beta   90.00
_cell.angle_gamma   90.00
#
_symmetry.space_group_name_H-M   'P 1'
#
loop_
_entity.id
_entity.type
_entity.pdbx_description
1 polymer ?
#
loop_
_entity_poly.entity_id
_entity_poly.type
_entity_poly.pdbx_seq_one_letter_code
_entity_poly.pdbx_strand_id
1 'polypeptide(L)'
;MYIKIKDNAIDQYPYSEGHLKSDNPQVSFPQIISIDTFTEYGVYEVVKIDKPAITYKQDLFEDTPVNDNGVWKQVWTIQEKHLDEVNAIHESNRKQAYREESDPLFFKWQRGEVEKQEWLDKVAEIKQRWS
;
A
#
# COMPACT_ATOMS: atom_id res chain seq x y z
N MET A 1 4.80 -0.23 17.82
CA MET A 1 5.30 0.87 16.97
C MET A 1 5.32 2.15 17.79
N TYR A 2 6.43 2.87 17.74
CA TYR A 2 6.66 4.02 18.60
C TYR A 2 7.05 5.26 17.77
N ILE A 3 6.89 6.43 18.38
CA ILE A 3 7.29 7.71 17.82
C ILE A 3 8.10 8.47 18.89
N LYS A 4 9.20 9.10 18.47
CA LYS A 4 10.00 9.95 19.36
C LYS A 4 9.66 11.42 19.10
N ILE A 5 9.36 12.12 20.19
CA ILE A 5 9.00 13.52 20.18
C ILE A 5 10.11 14.32 20.89
N LYS A 6 10.53 15.42 20.29
CA LYS A 6 11.53 16.32 20.83
C LYS A 6 11.11 17.76 20.57
N ASP A 7 11.12 18.59 21.61
CA ASP A 7 10.75 20.01 21.49
C ASP A 7 9.36 20.23 20.87
N ASN A 8 8.37 19.40 21.28
CA ASN A 8 7.00 19.40 20.78
C ASN A 8 6.85 19.09 19.28
N ALA A 9 7.86 18.51 18.68
CA ALA A 9 7.86 18.10 17.28
C ALA A 9 8.27 16.65 17.14
N ILE A 10 7.88 16.00 16.03
CA ILE A 10 8.28 14.64 15.73
C ILE A 10 9.77 14.64 15.39
N ASP A 11 10.55 13.90 16.19
CA ASP A 11 11.99 13.72 15.96
C ASP A 11 12.25 12.52 15.04
N GLN A 12 11.61 11.38 15.32
CA GLN A 12 11.79 10.16 14.53
C GLN A 12 10.54 9.30 14.56
N TYR A 13 10.14 8.83 13.39
CA TYR A 13 9.08 7.84 13.22
C TYR A 13 9.38 6.97 12.00
N PRO A 14 9.23 5.64 12.07
CA PRO A 14 8.97 4.84 13.27
C PRO A 14 10.19 4.81 14.19
N TYR A 15 9.95 4.59 15.49
CA TYR A 15 10.98 4.47 16.51
C TYR A 15 10.87 3.12 17.19
N SER A 16 11.99 2.54 17.59
CA SER A 16 12.03 1.21 18.17
C SER A 16 12.84 1.17 19.46
N GLU A 17 12.67 0.09 20.21
CA GLU A 17 13.48 -0.21 21.39
C GLU A 17 14.98 -0.20 21.04
N GLY A 18 15.35 -0.72 19.88
CA GLY A 18 16.75 -0.69 19.40
C GLY A 18 17.28 0.72 19.22
N HIS A 19 16.45 1.65 18.71
CA HIS A 19 16.82 3.06 18.60
C HIS A 19 17.03 3.68 19.97
N LEU A 20 16.16 3.37 20.94
CA LEU A 20 16.28 3.88 22.31
C LEU A 20 17.63 3.47 22.94
N LYS A 21 18.01 2.22 22.78
CA LYS A 21 19.28 1.68 23.28
C LYS A 21 20.47 2.33 22.58
N SER A 22 20.40 2.51 21.28
CA SER A 22 21.45 3.15 20.47
C SER A 22 21.63 4.63 20.82
N ASP A 23 20.54 5.32 21.08
CA ASP A 23 20.59 6.74 21.46
C ASP A 23 21.11 6.96 22.87
N ASN A 24 21.07 5.95 23.72
CA ASN A 24 21.45 6.00 25.14
C ASN A 24 22.41 4.87 25.50
N PRO A 25 23.61 4.83 24.90
CA PRO A 25 24.52 3.67 25.05
C PRO A 25 25.06 3.46 26.46
N GLN A 26 25.07 4.50 27.31
CA GLN A 26 25.53 4.38 28.69
C GLN A 26 24.41 4.00 29.68
N VAL A 27 23.19 3.85 29.20
CA VAL A 27 22.06 3.43 30.05
C VAL A 27 21.81 1.94 29.87
N SER A 28 21.69 1.24 31.01
CA SER A 28 21.26 -0.16 31.01
C SER A 28 19.74 -0.23 31.15
N PHE A 29 19.09 -0.73 30.11
CA PHE A 29 17.65 -0.95 30.12
C PHE A 29 17.31 -2.37 30.55
N PRO A 30 16.18 -2.59 31.25
CA PRO A 30 15.70 -3.94 31.51
C PRO A 30 15.34 -4.66 30.21
N GLN A 31 15.25 -5.98 30.26
CA GLN A 31 14.88 -6.78 29.09
C GLN A 31 13.53 -6.36 28.52
N ILE A 32 12.58 -6.05 29.40
CA ILE A 32 11.27 -5.50 29.02
C ILE A 32 11.24 -4.04 29.46
N ILE A 33 11.15 -3.14 28.51
CA ILE A 33 11.10 -1.70 28.78
C ILE A 33 9.63 -1.29 28.93
N SER A 34 9.31 -0.64 30.06
CA SER A 34 7.94 -0.19 30.35
C SER A 34 7.56 1.05 29.52
N ILE A 35 6.25 1.27 29.36
CA ILE A 35 5.71 2.46 28.71
C ILE A 35 6.17 3.72 29.42
N ASP A 36 6.21 3.70 30.76
CA ASP A 36 6.69 4.84 31.55
C ASP A 36 8.13 5.20 31.24
N THR A 37 8.99 4.21 31.06
CA THR A 37 10.39 4.41 30.67
C THR A 37 10.47 5.04 29.27
N PHE A 38 9.72 4.53 28.32
CA PHE A 38 9.66 5.13 26.98
C PHE A 38 9.24 6.59 27.05
N THR A 39 8.21 6.89 27.83
CA THR A 39 7.69 8.26 27.99
C THR A 39 8.73 9.21 28.56
N GLU A 40 9.57 8.75 29.52
CA GLU A 40 10.66 9.55 30.09
C GLU A 40 11.67 10.02 29.00
N TYR A 41 11.82 9.24 27.94
CA TYR A 41 12.70 9.57 26.82
C TYR A 41 11.98 10.24 25.66
N GLY A 42 10.73 10.65 25.86
CA GLY A 42 9.93 11.29 24.81
C GLY A 42 9.42 10.32 23.74
N VAL A 43 9.31 9.07 24.08
CA VAL A 43 8.87 8.02 23.15
C VAL A 43 7.46 7.57 23.52
N TYR A 44 6.57 7.59 22.55
CA TYR A 44 5.15 7.26 22.73
C TYR A 44 4.73 6.14 21.81
N GLU A 45 3.77 5.33 22.24
CA GLU A 45 3.20 4.29 21.41
C GLU A 45 2.30 4.90 20.33
N VAL A 46 2.39 4.38 19.11
CA VAL A 46 1.51 4.77 18.01
C VAL A 46 0.47 3.68 17.80
N VAL A 47 -0.79 4.04 17.87
CA VAL A 47 -1.91 3.14 17.60
C VAL A 47 -1.95 2.83 16.13
N LYS A 48 -1.92 1.55 15.80
CA LYS A 48 -2.06 1.09 14.41
C LYS A 48 -3.49 1.26 13.93
N ILE A 49 -3.63 1.83 12.75
CA ILE A 49 -4.91 1.96 12.06
C ILE A 49 -4.90 1.00 10.87
N ASP A 50 -5.98 0.28 10.69
CA ASP A 50 -6.09 -0.66 9.57
C ASP A 50 -5.95 0.07 8.25
N LYS A 51 -5.22 -0.55 7.32
CA LYS A 51 -5.06 -0.01 5.97
C LYS A 51 -6.42 0.07 5.28
N PRO A 52 -6.81 1.23 4.75
CA PRO A 52 -8.02 1.32 3.95
C PRO A 52 -7.89 0.49 2.68
N ALA A 53 -9.02 0.00 2.19
CA ALA A 53 -9.06 -0.68 0.91
C ALA A 53 -8.82 0.32 -0.22
N ILE A 54 -7.99 -0.07 -1.19
CA ILE A 54 -7.73 0.75 -2.37
C ILE A 54 -8.00 -0.05 -3.63
N THR A 55 -8.20 0.65 -4.74
CA THR A 55 -8.30 0.06 -6.07
C THR A 55 -6.93 0.04 -6.74
N TYR A 56 -6.81 -0.68 -7.85
CA TYR A 56 -5.56 -0.67 -8.63
C TYR A 56 -5.21 0.70 -9.23
N LYS A 57 -6.19 1.63 -9.23
CA LYS A 57 -5.99 3.01 -9.72
C LYS A 57 -5.45 3.95 -8.64
N GLN A 58 -5.21 3.44 -7.45
CA GLN A 58 -4.80 4.23 -6.29
C GLN A 58 -3.51 3.69 -5.69
N ASP A 59 -2.79 4.56 -5.00
CA ASP A 59 -1.65 4.22 -4.16
C ASP A 59 -1.98 4.51 -2.71
N LEU A 60 -1.41 3.72 -1.80
CA LEU A 60 -1.57 3.88 -0.37
C LEU A 60 -0.22 4.21 0.25
N PHE A 61 -0.17 5.30 1.01
CA PHE A 61 1.03 5.73 1.72
C PHE A 61 0.74 5.87 3.21
N GLU A 62 1.73 5.51 4.02
CA GLU A 62 1.70 5.86 5.43
C GLU A 62 2.20 7.29 5.58
N ASP A 63 1.36 8.15 6.13
CA ASP A 63 1.69 9.53 6.39
C ASP A 63 2.19 9.71 7.82
N THR A 64 2.56 10.93 8.16
CA THR A 64 3.01 11.28 9.50
C THR A 64 1.90 11.03 10.53
N PRO A 65 2.19 10.34 11.65
CA PRO A 65 1.19 10.14 12.69
C PRO A 65 0.65 11.45 13.25
N VAL A 66 -0.58 11.42 13.72
CA VAL A 66 -1.23 12.59 14.36
C VAL A 66 -1.47 12.32 15.83
N ASN A 67 -1.36 13.38 16.62
CA ASN A 67 -1.72 13.36 18.03
C ASN A 67 -3.20 13.74 18.16
N ASP A 68 -4.02 12.76 18.54
CA ASP A 68 -5.45 12.93 18.75
C ASP A 68 -5.72 12.84 20.26
N ASN A 69 -5.88 14.01 20.89
CA ASN A 69 -6.13 14.12 22.34
C ASN A 69 -5.11 13.37 23.21
N GLY A 70 -3.82 13.47 22.85
CA GLY A 70 -2.74 12.82 23.58
C GLY A 70 -2.42 11.40 23.13
N VAL A 71 -3.15 10.86 22.16
CA VAL A 71 -2.92 9.53 21.59
C VAL A 71 -2.37 9.69 20.18
N TRP A 72 -1.17 9.14 19.94
CA TRP A 72 -0.58 9.13 18.60
C TRP A 72 -1.21 8.01 17.78
N LYS A 73 -1.68 8.35 16.59
CA LYS A 73 -2.35 7.42 15.68
C LYS A 73 -1.69 7.43 14.33
N GLN A 74 -1.59 6.24 13.73
CA GLN A 74 -1.13 6.04 12.37
C GLN A 74 -2.11 6.70 11.39
N VAL A 75 -1.59 7.28 10.33
CA VAL A 75 -2.39 7.94 9.28
C VAL A 75 -2.07 7.31 7.93
N TRP A 76 -3.10 6.94 7.20
CA TRP A 76 -3.00 6.44 5.84
C TRP A 76 -3.54 7.48 4.87
N THR A 77 -2.80 7.67 3.78
CA THR A 77 -3.18 8.60 2.71
C THR A 77 -3.36 7.82 1.41
N ILE A 78 -4.51 8.02 0.76
CA ILE A 78 -4.81 7.43 -0.54
C ILE A 78 -4.55 8.49 -1.59
N GLN A 79 -3.74 8.15 -2.60
CA GLN A 79 -3.45 9.02 -3.72
C GLN A 79 -3.87 8.34 -5.02
N GLU A 80 -4.55 9.07 -5.89
CA GLU A 80 -4.88 8.57 -7.23
C GLU A 80 -3.60 8.46 -8.06
N LYS A 81 -3.43 7.33 -8.75
CA LYS A 81 -2.33 7.15 -9.69
C LYS A 81 -2.44 8.14 -10.84
N HIS A 82 -1.30 8.54 -11.38
CA HIS A 82 -1.29 9.34 -12.59
C HIS A 82 -1.98 8.61 -13.75
N LEU A 83 -2.68 9.33 -14.61
CA LEU A 83 -3.42 8.74 -15.72
C LEU A 83 -2.53 7.87 -16.62
N ASP A 84 -1.29 8.28 -16.86
CA ASP A 84 -0.35 7.52 -17.68
C ASP A 84 -0.02 6.15 -17.05
N GLU A 85 0.10 6.07 -15.72
CA GLU A 85 0.33 4.81 -15.02
C GLU A 85 -0.89 3.89 -15.13
N VAL A 86 -2.10 4.43 -14.96
CA VAL A 86 -3.35 3.68 -15.10
C VAL A 86 -3.49 3.14 -16.53
N ASN A 87 -3.20 3.96 -17.52
CA ASN A 87 -3.26 3.56 -18.93
C ASN A 87 -2.24 2.45 -19.24
N ALA A 88 -1.04 2.51 -18.66
CA ALA A 88 -0.04 1.46 -18.82
C ALA A 88 -0.50 0.13 -18.21
N ILE A 89 -1.16 0.19 -17.04
CA ILE A 89 -1.76 -0.99 -16.40
C ILE A 89 -2.85 -1.57 -17.30
N HIS A 90 -3.75 -0.74 -17.82
CA HIS A 90 -4.81 -1.17 -18.73
C HIS A 90 -4.23 -1.85 -19.98
N GLU A 91 -3.22 -1.26 -20.59
CA GLU A 91 -2.58 -1.82 -21.78
C GLU A 91 -1.97 -3.18 -21.50
N SER A 92 -1.22 -3.31 -20.41
CA SER A 92 -0.60 -4.57 -19.99
C SER A 92 -1.66 -5.65 -19.73
N ASN A 93 -2.74 -5.30 -19.03
CA ASN A 93 -3.80 -6.24 -18.71
C ASN A 93 -4.58 -6.65 -19.95
N ARG A 94 -4.82 -5.73 -20.89
CA ARG A 94 -5.44 -6.07 -22.18
C ARG A 94 -4.61 -7.05 -22.97
N LYS A 95 -3.30 -6.81 -23.06
CA LYS A 95 -2.39 -7.72 -23.80
C LYS A 95 -2.42 -9.12 -23.20
N GLN A 96 -2.38 -9.24 -21.89
CA GLN A 96 -2.47 -10.53 -21.23
C GLN A 96 -3.81 -11.20 -21.49
N ALA A 97 -4.92 -10.47 -21.37
CA ALA A 97 -6.26 -11.00 -21.60
C ALA A 97 -6.46 -11.44 -23.05
N TYR A 98 -5.91 -10.71 -24.03
CA TYR A 98 -5.95 -11.14 -25.43
C TYR A 98 -5.25 -12.47 -25.60
N ARG A 99 -4.07 -12.63 -25.02
CA ARG A 99 -3.30 -13.85 -25.11
C ARG A 99 -4.01 -15.05 -24.48
N GLU A 100 -4.64 -14.83 -23.33
CA GLU A 100 -5.26 -15.91 -22.55
C GLU A 100 -6.70 -16.21 -22.95
N GLU A 101 -7.44 -15.22 -23.44
CA GLU A 101 -8.89 -15.33 -23.65
C GLU A 101 -9.31 -15.23 -25.11
N SER A 102 -8.83 -14.25 -25.86
CA SER A 102 -9.27 -14.05 -27.25
C SER A 102 -8.43 -14.78 -28.29
N ASP A 103 -7.12 -14.86 -28.12
CA ASP A 103 -6.27 -15.57 -29.09
C ASP A 103 -6.63 -17.06 -29.22
N PRO A 104 -6.93 -17.80 -28.13
CA PRO A 104 -7.45 -19.17 -28.28
C PRO A 104 -8.74 -19.26 -29.10
N LEU A 105 -9.64 -18.29 -28.98
CA LEU A 105 -10.87 -18.25 -29.77
C LEU A 105 -10.60 -17.95 -31.25
N PHE A 106 -9.63 -17.07 -31.52
CA PHE A 106 -9.18 -16.79 -32.88
C PHE A 106 -8.70 -18.07 -33.57
N PHE A 107 -7.84 -18.86 -32.91
CA PHE A 107 -7.33 -20.11 -33.45
C PHE A 107 -8.44 -21.16 -33.63
N LYS A 108 -9.39 -21.24 -32.67
CA LYS A 108 -10.56 -22.12 -32.81
C LYS A 108 -11.43 -21.73 -34.00
N TRP A 109 -11.64 -20.44 -34.21
CA TRP A 109 -12.34 -19.96 -35.39
C TRP A 109 -11.61 -20.34 -36.68
N GLN A 110 -10.29 -20.18 -36.73
CA GLN A 110 -9.49 -20.58 -37.89
C GLN A 110 -9.61 -22.07 -38.22
N ARG A 111 -9.86 -22.91 -37.20
CA ARG A 111 -10.09 -24.34 -37.36
C ARG A 111 -11.54 -24.71 -37.63
N GLY A 112 -12.44 -23.72 -37.64
CA GLY A 112 -13.87 -23.96 -37.81
C GLY A 112 -14.60 -24.51 -36.58
N GLU A 113 -13.99 -24.42 -35.40
CA GLU A 113 -14.54 -24.93 -34.14
C GLU A 113 -15.53 -23.99 -33.47
N VAL A 114 -15.41 -22.67 -33.72
CA VAL A 114 -16.29 -21.63 -33.19
C VAL A 114 -16.60 -20.59 -34.26
N GLU A 115 -17.66 -19.82 -34.07
CA GLU A 115 -18.01 -18.72 -34.94
C GLU A 115 -17.07 -17.52 -34.73
N LYS A 116 -16.81 -16.75 -35.77
CA LYS A 116 -16.02 -15.52 -35.73
C LYS A 116 -16.55 -14.56 -34.67
N GLN A 117 -17.86 -14.50 -34.51
CA GLN A 117 -18.51 -13.58 -33.58
C GLN A 117 -18.08 -13.83 -32.13
N GLU A 118 -17.83 -15.08 -31.74
CA GLU A 118 -17.35 -15.39 -30.38
C GLU A 118 -15.99 -14.72 -30.10
N TRP A 119 -15.09 -14.76 -31.07
CA TRP A 119 -13.81 -14.09 -30.97
C TRP A 119 -13.97 -12.56 -30.91
N LEU A 120 -14.78 -12.00 -31.79
CA LEU A 120 -15.03 -10.54 -31.82
C LEU A 120 -15.67 -10.04 -30.53
N ASP A 121 -16.62 -10.78 -29.98
CA ASP A 121 -17.30 -10.44 -28.72
C ASP A 121 -16.31 -10.47 -27.55
N LYS A 122 -15.42 -11.43 -27.50
CA LYS A 122 -14.39 -11.52 -26.46
C LYS A 122 -13.42 -10.34 -26.54
N VAL A 123 -12.98 -9.98 -27.73
CA VAL A 123 -12.11 -8.80 -27.93
C VAL A 123 -12.80 -7.53 -27.45
N ALA A 124 -14.09 -7.35 -27.79
CA ALA A 124 -14.85 -6.20 -27.33
C ALA A 124 -15.00 -6.14 -25.80
N GLU A 125 -15.29 -7.28 -25.19
CA GLU A 125 -15.39 -7.41 -23.74
C GLU A 125 -14.07 -7.02 -23.04
N ILE A 126 -12.94 -7.50 -23.55
CA ILE A 126 -11.63 -7.21 -22.98
C ILE A 126 -11.34 -5.71 -23.08
N LYS A 127 -11.64 -5.07 -24.20
CA LYS A 127 -11.47 -3.63 -24.38
C LYS A 127 -12.29 -2.82 -23.37
N GLN A 128 -13.50 -3.24 -23.07
CA GLN A 128 -14.37 -2.59 -22.09
C GLN A 128 -13.87 -2.79 -20.65
N ARG A 129 -13.37 -4.00 -20.35
CA ARG A 129 -12.90 -4.36 -19.01
C ARG A 129 -11.78 -3.45 -18.52
N TRP A 130 -10.94 -2.98 -19.43
CA TRP A 130 -9.75 -2.20 -19.14
C TRP A 130 -9.77 -0.82 -19.86
N SER A 131 -10.88 -0.17 -19.81
CA SER A 131 -11.01 1.17 -20.39
C SER A 131 -11.10 2.28 -19.32
#